data_a3498ef7f4f85d27e3ea82f6d88dcaab
#
_entry.id   a3498ef7f4f85d27e3ea82f6d88dcaab
#
_cell.length_a   1.000
_cell.length_b   1.000
_cell.length_c   1.000
_cell.angle_alpha   90.00
_cell.angle_beta   90.00
_cell.angle_gamma   90.00
#
_symmetry.space_group_name_H-M   'P 1'
#
loop_
_entity.id
_entity.type
_entity.pdbx_description
1 polymer ?
#
loop_
_entity_poly.entity_id
_entity_poly.type
_entity_poly.pdbx_seq_one_letter_code
_entity_poly.pdbx_strand_id
1 'polypeptide(L)'
;MKVWPADWNERKRGKDCPICVDGRPEEFQFGIRIYSTAHTDAYLQRHGAVRGYAVVIWRGRHVAEPMELSDVEAVGYWRDLLRVAGAIEHHYQPMKVNLEMLGNTIPHLHTHVRPRHRDDPAPYGPLAHAADLPAFPDEQLRADVEALRKLLAS
;
A
#
# COMPACT_ATOMS: atom_id res chain seq x y z
N MET A 1 23.81 8.16 13.82
CA MET A 1 22.44 8.67 14.00
C MET A 1 21.80 8.85 12.63
N LYS A 2 20.64 8.27 12.33
CA LYS A 2 19.94 8.50 11.05
C LYS A 2 19.30 9.90 11.12
N VAL A 3 19.57 10.74 10.13
CA VAL A 3 19.00 12.08 10.00
C VAL A 3 18.19 12.16 8.70
N TRP A 4 17.27 13.12 8.63
CA TRP A 4 16.53 13.39 7.40
C TRP A 4 17.50 13.81 6.28
N PRO A 5 17.28 13.38 5.02
CA PRO A 5 18.06 13.83 3.88
C PRO A 5 18.02 15.35 3.75
N ALA A 6 19.15 15.97 3.37
CA ALA A 6 19.23 17.42 3.22
C ALA A 6 18.24 17.95 2.15
N ASP A 7 17.94 17.13 1.15
CA ASP A 7 17.01 17.44 0.05
C ASP A 7 15.56 16.97 0.33
N TRP A 8 15.21 16.68 1.59
CA TRP A 8 13.89 16.14 1.96
C TRP A 8 12.72 17.00 1.45
N ASN A 9 12.82 18.31 1.58
CA ASN A 9 11.79 19.22 1.11
C ASN A 9 11.62 19.21 -0.43
N GLU A 10 12.68 18.93 -1.17
CA GLU A 10 12.62 18.76 -2.62
C GLU A 10 11.95 17.43 -2.98
N ARG A 11 12.29 16.37 -2.27
CA ARG A 11 11.64 15.06 -2.42
C ARG A 11 10.15 15.14 -2.11
N LYS A 12 9.74 15.86 -1.09
CA LYS A 12 8.32 16.11 -0.78
C LYS A 12 7.60 16.84 -1.93
N ARG A 13 8.30 17.62 -2.73
CA ARG A 13 7.76 18.25 -3.94
C ARG A 13 7.84 17.38 -5.20
N GLY A 14 8.25 16.13 -5.06
CA GLY A 14 8.26 15.15 -6.14
C GLY A 14 9.60 14.95 -6.83
N LYS A 15 10.69 15.62 -6.36
CA LYS A 15 12.03 15.40 -6.94
C LYS A 15 12.42 13.94 -6.83
N ASP A 16 12.75 13.34 -7.98
CA ASP A 16 13.21 11.96 -8.12
C ASP A 16 12.29 10.92 -7.46
N CYS A 17 10.98 11.21 -7.41
CA CYS A 17 10.01 10.30 -6.81
C CYS A 17 9.90 8.99 -7.60
N PRO A 18 10.32 7.84 -7.04
CA PRO A 18 10.30 6.57 -7.77
C PRO A 18 8.89 6.15 -8.16
N ILE A 19 7.89 6.42 -7.33
CA ILE A 19 6.49 6.10 -7.63
C ILE A 19 5.96 6.86 -8.86
N CYS A 20 6.37 8.12 -9.02
CA CYS A 20 6.01 8.91 -10.20
C CYS A 20 6.77 8.45 -11.44
N VAL A 21 8.05 8.10 -11.30
CA VAL A 21 8.92 7.63 -12.40
C VAL A 21 8.50 6.25 -12.90
N ASP A 22 8.24 5.31 -11.99
CA ASP A 22 7.84 3.94 -12.32
C ASP A 22 6.44 3.87 -12.95
N GLY A 23 5.63 4.89 -12.74
CA GLY A 23 4.28 4.96 -13.28
C GLY A 23 3.32 3.95 -12.65
N ARG A 24 2.52 3.26 -13.50
CA ARG A 24 1.43 2.39 -13.07
C ARG A 24 1.57 0.97 -13.61
N PRO A 25 2.66 0.23 -13.31
CA PRO A 25 2.85 -1.13 -13.81
C PRO A 25 1.80 -2.08 -13.22
N GLU A 26 1.48 -3.16 -13.95
CA GLU A 26 0.63 -4.24 -13.43
C GLU A 26 1.35 -5.07 -12.36
N GLU A 27 2.66 -5.24 -12.53
CA GLU A 27 3.50 -6.04 -11.66
C GLU A 27 4.89 -5.39 -11.58
N PHE A 28 5.47 -5.38 -10.40
CA PHE A 28 6.84 -4.94 -10.15
C PHE A 28 7.48 -5.75 -9.02
N GLN A 29 8.75 -5.49 -8.69
CA GLN A 29 9.48 -6.30 -7.73
C GLN A 29 8.83 -6.42 -6.34
N PHE A 30 8.06 -5.43 -5.90
CA PHE A 30 7.45 -5.43 -4.58
C PHE A 30 6.02 -5.97 -4.53
N GLY A 31 5.30 -6.00 -5.67
CA GLY A 31 3.90 -6.39 -5.64
C GLY A 31 3.23 -6.57 -6.99
N ILE A 32 1.99 -7.06 -6.94
CA ILE A 32 1.10 -7.26 -8.09
C ILE A 32 -0.15 -6.41 -7.88
N ARG A 33 -0.55 -5.65 -8.91
CA ARG A 33 -1.71 -4.77 -8.84
C ARG A 33 -3.01 -5.57 -8.73
N ILE A 34 -3.81 -5.24 -7.72
CA ILE A 34 -5.11 -5.86 -7.46
C ILE A 34 -6.29 -4.92 -7.78
N TYR A 35 -6.06 -3.61 -7.79
CA TYR A 35 -7.09 -2.60 -8.02
C TYR A 35 -6.51 -1.34 -8.65
N SER A 36 -7.29 -0.64 -9.46
CA SER A 36 -6.87 0.59 -10.14
C SER A 36 -8.07 1.47 -10.45
N THR A 37 -7.95 2.77 -10.15
CA THR A 37 -8.92 3.82 -10.51
C THR A 37 -8.21 5.05 -11.07
N ALA A 38 -8.95 6.14 -11.29
CA ALA A 38 -8.34 7.43 -11.59
C ALA A 38 -7.51 7.97 -10.41
N HIS A 39 -7.85 7.59 -9.18
CA HIS A 39 -7.26 8.13 -7.95
C HIS A 39 -6.18 7.25 -7.34
N THR A 40 -6.23 5.93 -7.52
CA THR A 40 -5.35 5.01 -6.81
C THR A 40 -4.95 3.79 -7.65
N ASP A 41 -3.81 3.20 -7.27
CA ASP A 41 -3.49 1.80 -7.54
C ASP A 41 -3.25 1.08 -6.22
N ALA A 42 -3.73 -0.15 -6.10
CA ALA A 42 -3.44 -1.02 -4.98
C ALA A 42 -2.65 -2.24 -5.41
N TYR A 43 -1.61 -2.55 -4.66
CA TYR A 43 -0.70 -3.67 -4.92
C TYR A 43 -0.66 -4.62 -3.73
N LEU A 44 -0.93 -5.90 -3.97
CA LEU A 44 -0.64 -6.94 -3.00
C LEU A 44 0.87 -7.18 -2.96
N GLN A 45 1.46 -7.09 -1.79
CA GLN A 45 2.92 -7.12 -1.62
C GLN A 45 3.46 -8.55 -1.66
N ARG A 46 4.65 -8.71 -2.29
CA ARG A 46 5.37 -9.99 -2.34
C ARG A 46 6.03 -10.35 -1.03
N HIS A 47 6.36 -9.36 -0.22
CA HIS A 47 7.08 -9.48 1.04
C HIS A 47 6.26 -8.87 2.17
N GLY A 48 6.34 -9.46 3.35
CA GLY A 48 5.66 -8.91 4.51
C GLY A 48 5.69 -9.83 5.72
N ALA A 49 5.52 -9.26 6.89
CA ALA A 49 5.39 -10.02 8.13
C ALA A 49 4.07 -10.80 8.21
N VAL A 50 3.08 -10.38 7.45
CA VAL A 50 1.75 -10.98 7.41
C VAL A 50 1.25 -11.12 5.97
N ARG A 51 0.60 -12.25 5.68
CA ARG A 51 -0.05 -12.50 4.39
C ARG A 51 -1.21 -11.52 4.19
N GLY A 52 -1.39 -11.03 2.97
CA GLY A 52 -2.45 -10.06 2.65
C GLY A 52 -2.04 -8.60 2.81
N TYR A 53 -0.76 -8.33 3.08
CA TYR A 53 -0.26 -6.98 3.11
C TYR A 53 -0.38 -6.32 1.72
N ALA A 54 -1.05 -5.17 1.67
CA ALA A 54 -1.19 -4.39 0.44
C ALA A 54 -0.80 -2.93 0.67
N VAL A 55 -0.52 -2.23 -0.43
CA VAL A 55 -0.24 -0.80 -0.43
C VAL A 55 -1.18 -0.13 -1.43
N VAL A 56 -1.92 0.88 -0.97
CA VAL A 56 -2.77 1.74 -1.81
C VAL A 56 -2.01 3.04 -2.06
N ILE A 57 -1.74 3.32 -3.33
CA ILE A 57 -0.90 4.44 -3.77
C ILE A 57 -1.79 5.50 -4.43
N TRP A 58 -1.67 6.76 -4.01
CA TRP A 58 -2.28 7.89 -4.70
C TRP A 58 -1.73 8.03 -6.13
N ARG A 59 -2.59 8.38 -7.07
CA ARG A 59 -2.25 8.64 -8.47
C ARG A 59 -2.75 10.02 -8.92
N GLY A 60 -2.21 10.49 -10.02
CA GLY A 60 -2.44 11.83 -10.55
C GLY A 60 -1.21 12.71 -10.32
N ARG A 61 -1.41 13.93 -9.84
CA ARG A 61 -0.28 14.82 -9.47
C ARG A 61 0.49 14.23 -8.28
N HIS A 62 1.75 14.60 -8.15
CA HIS A 62 2.51 14.24 -6.95
C HIS A 62 1.89 14.87 -5.70
N VAL A 63 1.67 14.06 -4.68
CA VAL A 63 1.18 14.46 -3.35
C VAL A 63 1.99 13.68 -2.32
N ALA A 64 2.57 14.35 -1.34
CA ALA A 64 3.30 13.71 -0.26
C ALA A 64 2.43 13.45 0.97
N GLU A 65 1.55 14.39 1.29
CA GLU A 65 0.73 14.37 2.51
C GLU A 65 -0.77 14.34 2.16
N PRO A 66 -1.60 13.62 2.93
CA PRO A 66 -3.05 13.58 2.66
C PRO A 66 -3.73 14.95 2.75
N MET A 67 -3.18 15.88 3.52
CA MET A 67 -3.69 17.26 3.65
C MET A 67 -3.51 18.11 2.39
N GLU A 68 -2.72 17.65 1.42
CA GLU A 68 -2.55 18.31 0.14
C GLU A 68 -3.65 17.96 -0.88
N LEU A 69 -4.49 16.98 -0.57
CA LEU A 69 -5.62 16.59 -1.40
C LEU A 69 -6.74 17.64 -1.30
N SER A 70 -7.40 17.94 -2.42
CA SER A 70 -8.70 18.60 -2.39
C SER A 70 -9.78 17.69 -1.80
N ASP A 71 -10.93 18.24 -1.42
CA ASP A 71 -12.03 17.44 -0.86
C ASP A 71 -12.47 16.30 -1.80
N VAL A 72 -12.55 16.58 -3.11
CA VAL A 72 -12.93 15.58 -4.12
C VAL A 72 -11.88 14.48 -4.24
N GLU A 73 -10.59 14.86 -4.27
CA GLU A 73 -9.47 13.90 -4.29
C GLU A 73 -9.45 13.04 -3.02
N ALA A 74 -9.65 13.67 -1.85
CA ALA A 74 -9.68 12.97 -0.57
C ALA A 74 -10.83 11.94 -0.52
N VAL A 75 -12.03 12.32 -0.95
CA VAL A 75 -13.18 11.39 -1.03
C VAL A 75 -12.87 10.21 -1.96
N GLY A 76 -12.26 10.47 -3.13
CA GLY A 76 -11.85 9.41 -4.07
C GLY A 76 -10.83 8.46 -3.46
N TYR A 77 -9.78 9.02 -2.86
CA TYR A 77 -8.71 8.24 -2.23
C TYR A 77 -9.23 7.34 -1.09
N TRP A 78 -9.99 7.93 -0.17
CA TRP A 78 -10.54 7.18 0.97
C TRP A 78 -11.53 6.11 0.55
N ARG A 79 -12.39 6.37 -0.43
CA ARG A 79 -13.31 5.37 -0.99
C ARG A 79 -12.56 4.15 -1.51
N ASP A 80 -11.52 4.37 -2.30
CA ASP A 80 -10.72 3.30 -2.88
C ASP A 80 -9.94 2.53 -1.80
N LEU A 81 -9.34 3.25 -0.84
CA LEU A 81 -8.64 2.65 0.28
C LEU A 81 -9.55 1.73 1.11
N LEU A 82 -10.73 2.20 1.46
CA LEU A 82 -11.69 1.42 2.25
C LEU A 82 -12.22 0.23 1.46
N ARG A 83 -12.41 0.36 0.15
CA ARG A 83 -12.80 -0.76 -0.72
C ARG A 83 -11.72 -1.84 -0.74
N VAL A 84 -10.47 -1.47 -0.89
CA VAL A 84 -9.34 -2.43 -0.85
C VAL A 84 -9.22 -3.07 0.53
N ALA A 85 -9.29 -2.28 1.60
CA ALA A 85 -9.24 -2.79 2.97
C ALA A 85 -10.38 -3.79 3.26
N GLY A 86 -11.60 -3.49 2.79
CA GLY A 86 -12.75 -4.39 2.91
C GLY A 86 -12.58 -5.71 2.14
N ALA A 87 -12.01 -5.67 0.94
CA ALA A 87 -11.71 -6.88 0.17
C ALA A 87 -10.64 -7.75 0.88
N ILE A 88 -9.62 -7.13 1.46
CA ILE A 88 -8.59 -7.81 2.26
C ILE A 88 -9.21 -8.42 3.52
N GLU A 89 -10.04 -7.68 4.24
CA GLU A 89 -10.76 -8.17 5.42
C GLU A 89 -11.63 -9.39 5.06
N HIS A 90 -12.40 -9.28 3.98
CA HIS A 90 -13.26 -10.37 3.52
C HIS A 90 -12.48 -11.63 3.12
N HIS A 91 -11.39 -11.47 2.39
CA HIS A 91 -10.60 -12.60 1.87
C HIS A 91 -9.79 -13.31 2.94
N TYR A 92 -9.13 -12.56 3.83
CA TYR A 92 -8.20 -13.12 4.81
C TYR A 92 -8.80 -13.34 6.20
N GLN A 93 -9.97 -12.77 6.50
CA GLN A 93 -10.66 -12.87 7.81
C GLN A 93 -9.71 -12.58 9.00
N PRO A 94 -8.99 -11.44 8.99
CA PRO A 94 -8.02 -11.11 10.05
C PRO A 94 -8.73 -10.70 11.35
N MET A 95 -7.97 -10.68 12.44
CA MET A 95 -8.43 -10.15 13.73
C MET A 95 -8.61 -8.62 13.70
N LYS A 96 -7.84 -7.93 12.86
CA LYS A 96 -7.86 -6.47 12.69
C LYS A 96 -7.24 -6.09 11.32
N VAL A 97 -7.67 -5.00 10.72
CA VAL A 97 -6.96 -4.35 9.61
C VAL A 97 -6.37 -3.04 10.10
N ASN A 98 -5.05 -2.87 9.97
CA ASN A 98 -4.38 -1.60 10.22
C ASN A 98 -4.19 -0.83 8.91
N LEU A 99 -4.43 0.47 8.98
CA LEU A 99 -4.15 1.42 7.90
C LEU A 99 -3.05 2.36 8.39
N GLU A 100 -1.90 2.38 7.70
CA GLU A 100 -0.73 3.14 8.12
C GLU A 100 -0.25 4.05 6.98
N MET A 101 -0.30 5.36 7.20
CA MET A 101 0.26 6.36 6.29
C MET A 101 1.62 6.80 6.84
N LEU A 102 2.70 6.40 6.20
CA LEU A 102 4.05 6.68 6.69
C LEU A 102 4.76 7.71 5.79
N GLY A 103 5.28 7.30 4.64
CA GLY A 103 5.94 8.21 3.69
C GLY A 103 7.34 8.70 4.08
N ASN A 104 7.91 8.20 5.18
CA ASN A 104 9.21 8.64 5.71
C ASN A 104 10.41 8.28 4.83
N THR A 105 10.28 7.31 3.93
CA THR A 105 11.32 6.90 2.99
C THR A 105 11.04 7.45 1.59
N ILE A 106 9.81 7.33 1.13
CA ILE A 106 9.32 7.84 -0.15
C ILE A 106 8.16 8.79 0.15
N PRO A 107 8.35 10.11 0.08
CA PRO A 107 7.31 11.09 0.37
C PRO A 107 6.34 11.22 -0.82
N HIS A 108 5.58 10.18 -1.05
CA HIS A 108 4.46 10.09 -1.99
C HIS A 108 3.30 9.45 -1.25
N LEU A 109 2.12 10.02 -1.29
CA LEU A 109 0.97 9.56 -0.55
C LEU A 109 0.64 8.11 -0.88
N HIS A 110 0.76 7.25 0.10
CA HIS A 110 0.37 5.85 0.05
C HIS A 110 -0.05 5.37 1.45
N THR A 111 -0.90 4.36 1.49
CA THR A 111 -1.36 3.75 2.74
C THR A 111 -1.08 2.26 2.72
N HIS A 112 -0.42 1.78 3.74
CA HIS A 112 -0.22 0.36 3.99
C HIS A 112 -1.50 -0.22 4.59
N VAL A 113 -2.03 -1.28 3.99
CA VAL A 113 -3.16 -2.06 4.48
C VAL A 113 -2.62 -3.37 5.02
N ARG A 114 -2.62 -3.53 6.33
CA ARG A 114 -2.01 -4.68 7.01
C ARG A 114 -3.05 -5.49 7.77
N PRO A 115 -3.46 -6.67 7.27
CA PRO A 115 -4.28 -7.58 8.04
C PRO A 115 -3.47 -8.16 9.19
N ARG A 116 -4.06 -8.17 10.39
CA ARG A 116 -3.44 -8.65 11.63
C ARG A 116 -4.08 -9.99 11.99
N HIS A 117 -3.30 -11.06 11.93
CA HIS A 117 -3.80 -12.43 12.14
C HIS A 117 -3.62 -12.89 13.58
N ARG A 118 -4.21 -14.04 13.93
CA ARG A 118 -4.12 -14.60 15.29
C ARG A 118 -2.69 -14.97 15.68
N ASP A 119 -1.89 -15.38 14.72
CA ASP A 119 -0.48 -15.76 14.83
C ASP A 119 0.49 -14.62 14.52
N ASP A 120 0.00 -13.39 14.59
CA ASP A 120 0.77 -12.17 14.33
C ASP A 120 2.02 -12.09 15.23
N PRO A 121 3.21 -11.83 14.66
CA PRO A 121 4.45 -11.76 15.45
C PRO A 121 4.51 -10.55 16.40
N ALA A 122 3.64 -9.55 16.20
CA ALA A 122 3.61 -8.33 17.02
C ALA A 122 2.15 -7.85 17.23
N PRO A 123 1.30 -8.61 17.96
CA PRO A 123 -0.16 -8.36 17.98
C PRO A 123 -0.56 -6.99 18.53
N TYR A 124 0.27 -6.35 19.33
CA TYR A 124 0.00 -5.04 19.96
C TYR A 124 0.91 -3.91 19.46
N GLY A 125 1.79 -4.20 18.49
CA GLY A 125 2.78 -3.24 17.99
C GLY A 125 2.83 -3.15 16.47
N PRO A 126 3.70 -2.27 15.96
CA PRO A 126 3.94 -2.16 14.54
C PRO A 126 4.65 -3.42 13.99
N LEU A 127 4.34 -3.76 12.75
CA LEU A 127 5.00 -4.86 12.04
C LEU A 127 6.38 -4.41 11.50
N ALA A 128 7.30 -5.38 11.39
CA ALA A 128 8.60 -5.16 10.77
C ALA A 128 8.48 -4.66 9.32
N HIS A 129 9.52 -3.99 8.83
CA HIS A 129 9.59 -3.51 7.46
C HIS A 129 9.55 -4.69 6.48
N ALA A 130 8.72 -4.58 5.45
CA ALA A 130 8.50 -5.66 4.50
C ALA A 130 9.75 -6.02 3.66
N ALA A 131 10.61 -5.03 3.39
CA ALA A 131 11.83 -5.22 2.59
C ALA A 131 12.85 -6.19 3.20
N ASP A 132 12.81 -6.38 4.52
CA ASP A 132 13.74 -7.24 5.26
C ASP A 132 13.21 -8.67 5.43
N LEU A 133 12.04 -8.98 4.86
CA LEU A 133 11.35 -10.24 5.06
C LEU A 133 11.34 -11.09 3.80
N PRO A 134 11.24 -12.44 3.93
CA PRO A 134 11.18 -13.32 2.77
C PRO A 134 9.92 -13.08 1.93
N ALA A 135 9.99 -13.43 0.66
CA ALA A 135 8.84 -13.39 -0.23
C ALA A 135 7.84 -14.50 0.13
N PHE A 136 6.56 -14.22 -0.05
CA PHE A 136 5.51 -15.24 -0.05
C PHE A 136 5.66 -16.16 -1.26
N PRO A 137 5.22 -17.44 -1.17
CA PRO A 137 5.20 -18.34 -2.33
C PRO A 137 4.42 -17.72 -3.51
N ASP A 138 5.02 -17.70 -4.70
CA ASP A 138 4.46 -17.00 -5.86
C ASP A 138 3.09 -17.55 -6.29
N GLU A 139 2.91 -18.86 -6.24
CA GLU A 139 1.62 -19.51 -6.55
C GLU A 139 0.50 -19.03 -5.61
N GLN A 140 0.80 -18.97 -4.31
CA GLN A 140 -0.15 -18.47 -3.31
C GLN A 140 -0.48 -16.99 -3.51
N LEU A 141 0.55 -16.17 -3.77
CA LEU A 141 0.38 -14.75 -4.04
C LEU A 141 -0.51 -14.51 -5.26
N ARG A 142 -0.29 -15.24 -6.36
CA ARG A 142 -1.09 -15.10 -7.59
C ARG A 142 -2.54 -15.57 -7.38
N ALA A 143 -2.75 -16.63 -6.63
CA ALA A 143 -4.10 -17.08 -6.25
C ALA A 143 -4.85 -16.01 -5.43
N ASP A 144 -4.17 -15.37 -4.47
CA ASP A 144 -4.74 -14.27 -3.69
C ASP A 144 -5.04 -13.04 -4.56
N VAL A 145 -4.15 -12.70 -5.49
CA VAL A 145 -4.37 -11.61 -6.46
C VAL A 145 -5.65 -11.83 -7.26
N GLU A 146 -5.84 -13.02 -7.81
CA GLU A 146 -7.04 -13.34 -8.59
C GLU A 146 -8.33 -13.28 -7.75
N ALA A 147 -8.28 -13.79 -6.51
CA ALA A 147 -9.41 -13.73 -5.60
C ALA A 147 -9.76 -12.28 -5.23
N LEU A 148 -8.76 -11.46 -4.91
CA LEU A 148 -8.96 -10.05 -4.56
C LEU A 148 -9.46 -9.23 -5.77
N ARG A 149 -8.93 -9.47 -6.96
CA ARG A 149 -9.42 -8.82 -8.20
C ARG A 149 -10.91 -9.10 -8.43
N LYS A 150 -11.37 -10.34 -8.22
CA LYS A 150 -12.79 -10.70 -8.33
C LYS A 150 -13.66 -9.95 -7.32
N LEU A 151 -13.22 -9.85 -6.07
CA LEU A 151 -13.93 -9.09 -5.03
C LEU A 151 -13.98 -7.58 -5.33
N LEU A 152 -12.92 -7.03 -5.91
CA LEU A 152 -12.79 -5.61 -6.22
C LEU A 152 -13.50 -5.21 -7.52
N ALA A 153 -13.82 -6.17 -8.40
CA ALA A 153 -14.58 -5.95 -9.62
C ALA A 153 -16.11 -5.92 -9.39
N SER A 154 -16.57 -6.44 -8.26
CA SER A 154 -17.98 -6.38 -7.84
C SER A 154 -18.26 -5.06 -7.14
#